data_03be4395697278170a46648b49f9e53b
#
_entry.id   03be4395697278170a46648b49f9e53b
#
_cell.length_a   1.000
_cell.length_b   1.000
_cell.length_c   1.000
_cell.angle_alpha   90.00
_cell.angle_beta   90.00
_cell.angle_gamma   90.00
#
_symmetry.space_group_name_H-M   'P 1'
#
loop_
_entity.id
_entity.type
_entity.pdbx_description
1 polymer ?
#
loop_
_entity_poly.entity_id
_entity_poly.type
_entity_poly.pdbx_seq_one_letter_code
_entity_poly.pdbx_strand_id
1 'polypeptide(L)' 'MSELKNLIEKCWKKRELLDNIEYQDAIKSVIEKLDSGDIRVAELIDQKWITNEWVKKAVVMY' A
#
# COMPACT_ATOMS: atom_id res chain seq x y z
N MET A 1 4.33 -9.89 -1.87
CA MET A 1 3.68 -8.94 -0.96
C MET A 1 4.64 -7.96 -0.32
N SER A 2 5.79 -8.45 0.13
CA SER A 2 6.79 -7.57 0.75
C SER A 2 7.33 -6.51 -0.21
N GLU A 3 7.40 -6.80 -1.51
CA GLU A 3 7.89 -5.84 -2.49
C GLU A 3 6.98 -4.62 -2.63
N LEU A 4 5.67 -4.85 -2.71
CA LEU A 4 4.72 -3.74 -2.80
C LEU A 4 4.80 -2.86 -1.56
N LYS A 5 4.87 -3.48 -0.39
CA LYS A 5 4.99 -2.75 0.86
C LYS A 5 6.25 -1.88 0.86
N ASN A 6 7.38 -2.46 0.45
CA ASN A 6 8.64 -1.74 0.41
C ASN A 6 8.59 -0.56 -0.56
N LEU A 7 7.99 -0.75 -1.73
CA LEU A 7 7.85 0.33 -2.71
C LEU A 7 6.98 1.47 -2.16
N ILE A 8 5.86 1.11 -1.54
CA ILE A 8 4.96 2.11 -0.97
C ILE A 8 5.66 2.90 0.14
N GLU A 9 6.39 2.24 1.00
CA GLU A 9 7.08 2.92 2.08
C GLU A 9 8.22 3.80 1.60
N LYS A 10 8.95 3.38 0.57
CA LYS A 10 9.96 4.24 -0.05
C LYS A 10 9.35 5.49 -0.63
N CYS A 11 8.24 5.32 -1.34
CA CYS A 11 7.50 6.43 -1.93
C CYS A 11 7.00 7.40 -0.87
N TRP A 12 6.57 6.87 0.26
CA TRP A 12 6.09 7.68 1.36
C TRP A 12 7.21 8.55 1.95
N LYS A 13 8.40 7.99 2.05
CA LYS A 13 9.55 8.72 2.58
C LYS A 13 10.09 9.73 1.58
N LYS A 14 10.01 9.42 0.30
CA LYS A 14 10.55 10.26 -0.78
C LYS A 14 9.49 10.44 -1.84
N ARG A 15 8.69 11.46 -1.70
CA ARG A 15 7.57 11.71 -2.61
C ARG A 15 8.01 11.99 -4.05
N GLU A 16 9.25 12.36 -4.25
CA GLU A 16 9.83 12.54 -5.58
C GLU A 16 9.73 11.26 -6.41
N LEU A 17 9.71 10.10 -5.76
CA LEU A 17 9.59 8.82 -6.44
C LEU A 17 8.22 8.62 -7.10
N LEU A 18 7.23 9.42 -6.74
CA LEU A 18 5.91 9.37 -7.36
C LEU A 18 5.94 9.71 -8.84
N ASP A 19 6.97 10.40 -9.30
CA ASP A 19 7.16 10.69 -10.72
C ASP A 19 7.63 9.45 -11.49
N ASN A 20 8.08 8.41 -10.79
CA ASN A 20 8.53 7.18 -11.41
C ASN A 20 7.34 6.25 -11.65
N ILE A 21 7.17 5.81 -12.88
CA ILE A 21 6.04 4.96 -13.26
C ILE A 21 5.99 3.65 -12.48
N GLU A 22 7.15 3.12 -12.10
CA GLU A 22 7.23 1.90 -11.31
C GLU A 22 6.51 2.05 -9.96
N TYR A 23 6.69 3.19 -9.31
CA TYR A 23 6.03 3.46 -8.04
C TYR A 23 4.54 3.77 -8.21
N GLN A 24 4.20 4.45 -9.30
CA GLN A 24 2.81 4.72 -9.63
C GLN A 24 2.05 3.41 -9.87
N ASP A 25 2.65 2.48 -10.59
CA ASP A 25 2.07 1.18 -10.85
C ASP A 25 1.93 0.37 -9.56
N ALA A 26 2.90 0.47 -8.65
CA ALA A 26 2.81 -0.20 -7.37
C ALA A 26 1.61 0.29 -6.56
N ILE A 27 1.42 1.61 -6.50
CA ILE A 27 0.29 2.22 -5.80
C ILE A 27 -1.03 1.76 -6.43
N LYS A 28 -1.11 1.82 -7.74
CA LYS A 28 -2.30 1.38 -8.45
C LYS A 28 -2.62 -0.09 -8.19
N SER A 29 -1.60 -0.94 -8.16
CA SER A 29 -1.76 -2.35 -7.86
C SER A 29 -2.32 -2.57 -6.45
N VAL A 30 -1.85 -1.79 -5.48
CA VAL A 30 -2.37 -1.87 -4.12
C VAL A 30 -3.85 -1.49 -4.08
N ILE A 31 -4.21 -0.41 -4.78
CA ILE A 31 -5.61 0.03 -4.82
C ILE A 31 -6.50 -1.03 -5.47
N GLU A 32 -6.05 -1.64 -6.55
CA GLU A 32 -6.79 -2.70 -7.22
C GLU A 32 -7.00 -3.91 -6.31
N LYS A 33 -5.96 -4.31 -5.58
CA LYS A 33 -6.05 -5.43 -4.65
C LYS A 33 -6.94 -5.12 -3.46
N LEU A 34 -6.92 -3.88 -3.01
CA LEU A 34 -7.80 -3.43 -1.95
C LEU A 34 -9.26 -3.49 -2.39
N ASP A 35 -9.52 -3.06 -3.62
CA ASP A 35 -10.86 -3.07 -4.19
C ASP A 35 -11.39 -4.50 -4.40
N SER A 36 -10.53 -5.42 -4.80
CA SER A 36 -10.90 -6.83 -5.01
C SER A 36 -11.00 -7.62 -3.71
N GLY A 37 -10.53 -7.06 -2.60
CA GLY A 37 -10.56 -7.73 -1.31
C GLY A 37 -9.34 -8.59 -1.01
N ASP A 38 -8.33 -8.58 -1.87
CA ASP A 38 -7.09 -9.32 -1.64
C ASP A 38 -6.25 -8.71 -0.53
N ILE A 39 -6.35 -7.40 -0.35
CA ILE A 39 -5.67 -6.67 0.70
C ILE A 39 -6.70 -5.91 1.52
N ARG A 40 -6.48 -5.79 2.81
CA ARG A 40 -7.34 -5.03 3.71
C ARG A 40 -6.52 -4.04 4.50
N VAL A 41 -7.12 -2.87 4.75
CA VAL A 41 -6.49 -1.85 5.59
C VAL A 41 -6.38 -2.32 7.04
N ALA A 42 -7.40 -3.02 7.52
CA ALA A 42 -7.41 -3.58 8.86
C ALA A 42 -7.86 -5.03 8.81
N GLU A 43 -7.21 -5.88 9.58
CA GLU A 43 -7.53 -7.30 9.62
C GLU A 43 -7.64 -7.77 11.07
N LEU A 44 -8.56 -8.71 11.31
CA LEU A 44 -8.68 -9.35 12.60
C LEU A 44 -7.85 -10.64 12.59
N ILE A 45 -6.77 -10.65 13.34
CA ILE A 45 -5.86 -11.80 13.43
C ILE A 45 -5.69 -12.13 14.91
N ASP A 46 -5.94 -13.39 15.28
CA ASP A 46 -5.83 -13.87 16.66
C ASP A 46 -6.58 -12.98 17.67
N GLN A 47 -7.80 -12.57 17.30
CA GLN A 47 -8.65 -11.70 18.12
C GLN A 47 -8.08 -10.31 18.34
N LYS A 48 -7.10 -9.91 17.52
CA LYS A 48 -6.54 -8.56 17.56
C LYS A 48 -6.70 -7.89 16.21
N TRP A 49 -7.04 -6.62 16.24
CA TRP A 49 -7.10 -5.82 15.01
C TRP A 49 -5.69 -5.33 14.67
N ILE A 50 -5.26 -5.67 13.47
CA ILE A 50 -3.97 -5.24 12.93
C ILE A 50 -4.24 -4.30 11.78
N THR A 51 -3.66 -3.10 11.83
CA THR A 51 -3.82 -2.11 10.76
C THR A 51 -2.61 -2.16 9.84
N ASN A 52 -2.88 -2.31 8.54
CA ASN A 52 -1.85 -2.26 7.51
C ASN A 52 -1.62 -0.81 7.10
N GLU A 53 -0.74 -0.13 7.81
CA GLU A 53 -0.50 1.30 7.58
C GLU A 53 0.05 1.61 6.20
N TRP A 54 0.83 0.70 5.64
CA TRP A 54 1.36 0.89 4.30
C TRP A 54 0.24 0.95 3.25
N VAL A 55 -0.85 0.25 3.47
CA VAL A 55 -2.03 0.32 2.58
C VAL A 55 -2.68 1.69 2.68
N LYS A 56 -2.78 2.22 3.89
CA LYS A 56 -3.30 3.58 4.08
C LYS A 56 -2.43 4.60 3.36
N LYS A 57 -1.12 4.45 3.44
CA LYS A 57 -0.19 5.33 2.76
C LYS A 57 -0.40 5.30 1.24
N ALA A 58 -0.62 4.12 0.70
CA ALA A 58 -0.90 3.98 -0.73
C ALA A 58 -2.19 4.72 -1.12
N VAL A 59 -3.23 4.58 -0.32
CA VAL A 59 -4.50 5.27 -0.58
C VAL A 59 -4.32 6.79 -0.57
N VAL A 60 -3.56 7.30 0.39
CA VAL A 60 -3.30 8.74 0.49
C VAL A 60 -2.51 9.24 -0.71
N MET A 61 -1.55 8.44 -1.19
CA MET A 61 -0.72 8.82 -2.35
C MET A 61 -1.42 8.63 -3.70
N TYR A 62 -2.47 7.84 -3.72
CA TYR A 62 -3.22 7.59 -4.96
C TYR A 62 -4.01 8.82 -5.37
#